data_a221e386d1c49afa12c18ad96f0328c2
#
_entry.id   a221e386d1c49afa12c18ad96f0328c2
#
_cell.length_a   1.000
_cell.length_b   1.000
_cell.length_c   1.000
_cell.angle_alpha   90.00
_cell.angle_beta   90.00
_cell.angle_gamma   90.00
#
_symmetry.space_group_name_H-M   'P 1'
#
loop_
_entity.id
_entity.type
_entity.pdbx_description
1 polymer ?
#
loop_
_entity_poly.entity_id
_entity_poly.type
_entity_poly.pdbx_seq_one_letter_code
_entity_poly.pdbx_strand_id
1 'polypeptide(L)'
;MRLCTIALFAIHCLLFTSCTKEGDTIYKPTPGEEQLATTPLVTVIYGPNSLGDRSYCDLIYKGVEAAAKQYGVRTLQLAPESEEQGLAYLETMFRQMENATDTVRRLFVTPSPVYDAYIRKNNKRLEKNPYADLLYMETTTPLEGKGSTFYIDYYGAMYMGGCMAHYGVEDLLTVLLANPYTQTVREAGEGFIAGYNDSPHWNDRFPVQLHVRYLSDEPVGGFTMADTTAMRIYQEEKHYFSEEKDNNVTFVPICGGAMHAIFRALHTNSLLYDYDCYVGIDGDMCYDNESCLFSVVKHIDKVMVDYIGLWLKESMPKHQTLGLADGATGTIREGYQYAGANGYEYFKKRVDLDSLRQVAIRKEVERYEK
;
A
#
# COMPACT_ATOMS: atom_id res chain seq x y z
N MET A 1 38.31 28.60 -28.98
CA MET A 1 37.40 27.58 -28.40
C MET A 1 38.05 26.23 -28.05
N ARG A 2 39.34 26.02 -28.19
CA ARG A 2 40.03 24.75 -27.84
C ARG A 2 40.84 24.76 -26.54
N LEU A 3 41.07 25.92 -25.92
CA LEU A 3 41.82 26.02 -24.66
C LEU A 3 40.97 25.83 -23.40
N CYS A 4 39.65 26.16 -23.41
CA CYS A 4 38.79 26.00 -22.24
C CYS A 4 38.44 24.55 -21.95
N THR A 5 38.39 23.66 -22.96
CA THR A 5 38.00 22.25 -22.79
C THR A 5 39.13 21.44 -22.14
N ILE A 6 40.40 21.80 -22.36
CA ILE A 6 41.55 21.12 -21.77
C ILE A 6 41.70 21.48 -20.28
N ALA A 7 41.38 22.72 -19.90
CA ALA A 7 41.43 23.14 -18.51
C ALA A 7 40.36 22.46 -17.64
N LEU A 8 39.14 22.20 -18.14
CA LEU A 8 38.10 21.48 -17.40
C LEU A 8 38.45 19.98 -17.21
N PHE A 9 39.12 19.37 -18.19
CA PHE A 9 39.51 17.96 -18.07
C PHE A 9 40.68 17.78 -17.09
N ALA A 10 41.60 18.75 -17.01
CA ALA A 10 42.71 18.75 -16.05
C ALA A 10 42.22 18.93 -14.61
N ILE A 11 41.14 19.76 -14.37
CA ILE A 11 40.55 19.94 -13.05
C ILE A 11 39.78 18.69 -12.60
N HIS A 12 39.12 17.96 -13.51
CA HIS A 12 38.44 16.69 -13.18
C HIS A 12 39.44 15.58 -12.83
N CYS A 13 40.59 15.50 -13.53
CA CYS A 13 41.62 14.51 -13.20
C CYS A 13 42.33 14.81 -11.86
N LEU A 14 42.44 16.08 -11.46
CA LEU A 14 43.04 16.43 -10.18
C LEU A 14 42.18 16.14 -8.97
N LEU A 15 40.85 15.99 -9.14
CA LEU A 15 39.93 15.63 -8.05
C LEU A 15 39.93 14.12 -7.78
N PHE A 16 40.40 13.27 -8.69
CA PHE A 16 40.48 11.82 -8.52
C PHE A 16 41.84 11.31 -8.04
N THR A 17 42.85 12.17 -7.97
CA THR A 17 44.19 11.77 -7.48
C THR A 17 44.42 12.06 -6.00
N SER A 18 43.41 12.49 -5.25
CA SER A 18 43.48 12.70 -3.81
C SER A 18 43.12 11.45 -2.97
N CYS A 19 42.99 10.28 -3.59
CA CYS A 19 42.92 9.01 -2.87
C CYS A 19 44.30 8.37 -2.81
N THR A 20 45.17 8.90 -1.95
CA THR A 20 46.39 8.17 -1.67
C THR A 20 46.92 8.49 -0.27
N LYS A 21 47.12 7.40 0.41
CA LYS A 21 47.76 7.18 1.70
C LYS A 21 46.84 7.38 2.87
N GLU A 22 46.10 6.33 3.14
CA GLU A 22 45.79 5.93 4.47
C GLU A 22 47.13 5.84 5.27
N GLY A 23 47.51 6.93 5.87
CA GLY A 23 48.24 6.83 7.12
C GLY A 23 47.26 6.34 8.16
N ASP A 24 47.67 5.47 9.06
CA ASP A 24 46.93 4.92 10.21
C ASP A 24 46.34 6.01 11.12
N THR A 25 45.51 6.89 10.60
CA THR A 25 44.66 7.76 11.41
C THR A 25 43.46 6.92 11.82
N ILE A 26 43.57 6.34 13.03
CA ILE A 26 42.40 5.76 13.71
C ILE A 26 41.30 6.82 13.68
N TYR A 27 40.28 6.62 12.86
CA TYR A 27 39.12 7.46 12.84
C TYR A 27 38.49 7.47 14.21
N LYS A 28 38.41 8.65 14.82
CA LYS A 28 37.71 8.86 16.07
C LYS A 28 36.42 9.55 15.75
N PRO A 29 35.26 8.85 15.81
CA PRO A 29 33.97 9.45 15.56
C PRO A 29 33.73 10.61 16.52
N THR A 30 33.07 11.63 16.05
CA THR A 30 32.58 12.72 16.90
C THR A 30 31.49 12.17 17.83
N PRO A 31 31.21 12.83 19.01
CA PRO A 31 30.15 12.35 19.91
C PRO A 31 28.79 12.12 19.26
N GLY A 32 28.43 12.88 18.21
CA GLY A 32 27.22 12.67 17.43
C GLY A 32 27.30 11.46 16.52
N GLU A 33 28.47 11.18 15.93
CA GLU A 33 28.69 10.00 15.09
C GLU A 33 28.73 8.71 15.91
N GLU A 34 29.28 8.75 17.12
CA GLU A 34 29.22 7.62 18.06
C GLU A 34 27.78 7.29 18.44
N GLN A 35 26.95 8.30 18.71
CA GLN A 35 25.53 8.08 18.99
C GLN A 35 24.82 7.49 17.79
N LEU A 36 25.07 7.99 16.57
CA LEU A 36 24.51 7.43 15.35
C LEU A 36 24.95 5.98 15.13
N ALA A 37 26.20 5.63 15.43
CA ALA A 37 26.72 4.28 15.26
C ALA A 37 26.04 3.24 16.15
N THR A 38 25.43 3.65 17.28
CA THR A 38 24.73 2.76 18.22
C THR A 38 23.21 2.79 18.08
N THR A 39 22.67 3.78 17.37
CA THR A 39 21.22 3.95 17.20
C THR A 39 20.63 2.81 16.36
N PRO A 40 19.51 2.21 16.78
CA PRO A 40 18.83 1.17 16.01
C PRO A 40 18.48 1.61 14.59
N LEU A 41 18.53 0.69 13.64
CA LEU A 41 18.31 0.94 12.22
C LEU A 41 17.12 0.12 11.71
N VAL A 42 16.17 0.80 11.07
CA VAL A 42 15.08 0.18 10.30
C VAL A 42 15.41 0.30 8.82
N THR A 43 15.49 -0.82 8.14
CA THR A 43 15.74 -0.86 6.70
C THR A 43 14.52 -1.43 5.99
N VAL A 44 13.92 -0.67 5.09
CA VAL A 44 12.79 -1.10 4.27
C VAL A 44 13.26 -1.38 2.84
N ILE A 45 12.89 -2.54 2.30
CA ILE A 45 13.14 -2.90 0.91
C ILE A 45 11.80 -3.08 0.23
N TYR A 46 11.44 -2.10 -0.57
CA TYR A 46 10.16 -2.07 -1.30
C TYR A 46 10.17 -3.01 -2.50
N GLY A 47 8.99 -3.27 -3.06
CA GLY A 47 8.87 -3.90 -4.36
C GLY A 47 9.41 -3.01 -5.49
N PRO A 48 9.70 -3.57 -6.67
CA PRO A 48 10.18 -2.80 -7.80
C PRO A 48 9.21 -1.67 -8.18
N ASN A 49 9.73 -0.44 -8.32
CA ASN A 49 8.98 0.74 -8.75
C ASN A 49 7.68 1.01 -7.96
N SER A 50 7.63 0.63 -6.67
CA SER A 50 6.41 0.70 -5.88
C SER A 50 6.26 1.98 -5.04
N LEU A 51 7.34 2.73 -4.77
CA LEU A 51 7.25 4.05 -4.14
C LEU A 51 6.71 5.09 -5.13
N GLY A 52 5.96 6.06 -4.59
CA GLY A 52 5.26 7.07 -5.38
C GLY A 52 3.87 6.62 -5.82
N ASP A 53 3.37 5.51 -5.26
CA ASP A 53 2.04 4.98 -5.53
C ASP A 53 0.92 5.80 -4.87
N ARG A 54 1.27 6.81 -4.07
CA ARG A 54 0.36 7.64 -3.26
C ARG A 54 -0.66 6.82 -2.46
N SER A 55 -0.36 5.57 -2.20
CA SER A 55 -1.22 4.57 -1.59
C SER A 55 -0.43 3.73 -0.61
N TYR A 56 -0.44 2.42 -0.75
CA TYR A 56 0.11 1.43 0.18
C TYR A 56 1.59 1.65 0.51
N CYS A 57 2.46 1.75 -0.50
CA CYS A 57 3.91 1.89 -0.25
C CYS A 57 4.29 3.26 0.33
N ASP A 58 3.63 4.32 -0.13
CA ASP A 58 3.84 5.67 0.41
C ASP A 58 3.33 5.80 1.85
N LEU A 59 2.28 5.07 2.23
CA LEU A 59 1.81 5.01 3.62
C LEU A 59 2.81 4.27 4.51
N ILE A 60 3.43 3.18 4.04
CA ILE A 60 4.52 2.51 4.76
C ILE A 60 5.69 3.47 4.96
N TYR A 61 6.09 4.17 3.90
CA TYR A 61 7.14 5.19 3.97
C TYR A 61 6.84 6.22 5.08
N LYS A 62 5.64 6.79 5.08
CA LYS A 62 5.19 7.75 6.09
C LYS A 62 5.21 7.17 7.51
N GLY A 63 4.77 5.93 7.67
CA GLY A 63 4.76 5.24 8.96
C GLY A 63 6.18 5.02 9.51
N VAL A 64 7.12 4.62 8.65
CA VAL A 64 8.54 4.44 9.02
C VAL A 64 9.17 5.78 9.42
N GLU A 65 8.94 6.85 8.67
CA GLU A 65 9.42 8.19 9.02
C GLU A 65 8.79 8.71 10.32
N ALA A 66 7.50 8.46 10.53
CA ALA A 66 6.84 8.80 11.80
C ALA A 66 7.45 8.04 12.99
N ALA A 67 7.71 6.74 12.83
CA ALA A 67 8.37 5.93 13.84
C ALA A 67 9.81 6.42 14.09
N ALA A 68 10.55 6.80 13.06
CA ALA A 68 11.91 7.36 13.20
C ALA A 68 11.88 8.63 14.07
N LYS A 69 10.93 9.51 13.80
CA LYS A 69 10.74 10.74 14.58
C LYS A 69 10.31 10.46 16.02
N GLN A 70 9.41 9.48 16.21
CA GLN A 70 8.84 9.16 17.52
C GLN A 70 9.84 8.43 18.44
N TYR A 71 10.60 7.50 17.88
CA TYR A 71 11.46 6.58 18.65
C TYR A 71 12.95 6.88 18.51
N GLY A 72 13.35 7.81 17.66
CA GLY A 72 14.75 8.17 17.44
C GLY A 72 15.55 7.07 16.73
N VAL A 73 14.92 6.22 15.93
CA VAL A 73 15.61 5.20 15.12
C VAL A 73 16.11 5.80 13.81
N ARG A 74 17.17 5.23 13.26
CA ARG A 74 17.63 5.55 11.89
C ARG A 74 16.81 4.76 10.88
N THR A 75 16.64 5.31 9.70
CA THR A 75 15.94 4.64 8.60
C THR A 75 16.81 4.55 7.35
N LEU A 76 16.62 3.47 6.60
CA LEU A 76 17.13 3.29 5.24
C LEU A 76 16.00 2.71 4.41
N GLN A 77 15.51 3.46 3.43
CA GLN A 77 14.39 3.06 2.60
C GLN A 77 14.87 2.86 1.16
N LEU A 78 14.81 1.64 0.66
CA LEU A 78 15.35 1.21 -0.62
C LEU A 78 14.21 0.89 -1.60
N ALA A 79 14.14 1.63 -2.69
CA ALA A 79 13.19 1.44 -3.79
C ALA A 79 13.92 0.87 -5.01
N PRO A 80 13.96 -0.45 -5.20
CA PRO A 80 14.61 -1.05 -6.35
C PRO A 80 13.84 -0.79 -7.64
N GLU A 81 14.55 -0.76 -8.76
CA GLU A 81 13.97 -0.62 -10.11
C GLU A 81 13.58 -1.98 -10.69
N SER A 82 14.14 -3.08 -10.17
CA SER A 82 13.83 -4.44 -10.61
C SER A 82 13.82 -5.43 -9.44
N GLU A 83 13.22 -6.61 -9.65
CA GLU A 83 13.23 -7.70 -8.69
C GLU A 83 14.66 -8.15 -8.38
N GLU A 84 15.53 -8.28 -9.40
CA GLU A 84 16.93 -8.67 -9.23
C GLU A 84 17.67 -7.69 -8.31
N GLN A 85 17.43 -6.38 -8.49
CA GLN A 85 18.02 -5.36 -7.63
C GLN A 85 17.54 -5.48 -6.19
N GLY A 86 16.26 -5.69 -5.98
CA GLY A 86 15.67 -5.91 -4.65
C GLY A 86 16.23 -7.16 -3.97
N LEU A 87 16.34 -8.27 -4.70
CA LEU A 87 16.96 -9.50 -4.20
C LEU A 87 18.45 -9.30 -3.89
N ALA A 88 19.18 -8.51 -4.67
CA ALA A 88 20.58 -8.17 -4.38
C ALA A 88 20.71 -7.33 -3.10
N TYR A 89 19.78 -6.42 -2.83
CA TYR A 89 19.73 -5.68 -1.56
C TYR A 89 19.51 -6.63 -0.38
N LEU A 90 18.50 -7.51 -0.47
CA LEU A 90 18.23 -8.51 0.56
C LEU A 90 19.44 -9.41 0.84
N GLU A 91 20.06 -9.97 -0.23
CA GLU A 91 21.25 -10.82 -0.09
C GLU A 91 22.42 -10.07 0.56
N THR A 92 22.64 -8.83 0.15
CA THR A 92 23.71 -8.00 0.71
C THR A 92 23.50 -7.77 2.21
N MET A 93 22.26 -7.44 2.62
CA MET A 93 21.94 -7.19 4.02
C MET A 93 22.00 -8.44 4.86
N PHE A 94 21.48 -9.56 4.38
CA PHE A 94 21.53 -10.82 5.11
C PHE A 94 22.99 -11.26 5.31
N ARG A 95 23.84 -11.14 4.28
CA ARG A 95 25.28 -11.44 4.39
C ARG A 95 26.00 -10.50 5.36
N GLN A 96 25.67 -9.22 5.37
CA GLN A 96 26.21 -8.27 6.34
C GLN A 96 25.84 -8.68 7.76
N MET A 97 24.62 -9.14 8.00
CA MET A 97 24.16 -9.55 9.33
C MET A 97 24.81 -10.86 9.78
N GLU A 98 25.03 -11.80 8.88
CA GLU A 98 25.76 -13.04 9.20
C GLU A 98 27.19 -12.78 9.71
N ASN A 99 27.82 -11.68 9.28
CA ASN A 99 29.19 -11.31 9.57
C ASN A 99 29.34 -10.12 10.52
N ALA A 100 28.22 -9.51 10.96
CA ALA A 100 28.27 -8.36 11.84
C ALA A 100 28.78 -8.74 13.23
N THR A 101 29.69 -7.93 13.74
CA THR A 101 30.30 -8.09 15.09
C THR A 101 29.83 -7.00 16.06
N ASP A 102 29.11 -6.00 15.58
CA ASP A 102 28.53 -4.94 16.39
C ASP A 102 27.21 -5.39 17.03
N THR A 103 26.73 -4.61 18.00
CA THR A 103 25.49 -4.86 18.75
C THR A 103 24.34 -3.95 18.33
N VAL A 104 24.45 -3.31 17.18
CA VAL A 104 23.42 -2.41 16.67
C VAL A 104 22.18 -3.22 16.26
N ARG A 105 21.05 -2.87 16.84
CA ARG A 105 19.78 -3.51 16.48
C ARG A 105 19.34 -3.09 15.10
N ARG A 106 18.93 -4.05 14.27
CA ARG A 106 18.48 -3.83 12.90
C ARG A 106 17.19 -4.55 12.64
N LEU A 107 16.21 -3.82 12.14
CA LEU A 107 14.95 -4.37 11.64
C LEU A 107 14.91 -4.26 10.12
N PHE A 108 14.82 -5.40 9.46
CA PHE A 108 14.55 -5.46 8.02
C PHE A 108 13.04 -5.56 7.82
N VAL A 109 12.51 -4.72 6.95
CA VAL A 109 11.09 -4.70 6.60
C VAL A 109 10.96 -4.91 5.10
N THR A 110 10.10 -5.82 4.69
CA THR A 110 9.74 -5.97 3.29
C THR A 110 8.22 -6.13 3.13
N PRO A 111 7.59 -5.17 2.43
CA PRO A 111 6.16 -5.19 2.17
C PRO A 111 5.79 -5.90 0.86
N SER A 112 6.76 -6.43 0.13
CA SER A 112 6.54 -6.93 -1.22
C SER A 112 6.46 -8.45 -1.27
N PRO A 113 5.37 -9.03 -1.82
CA PRO A 113 5.23 -10.46 -2.01
C PRO A 113 6.20 -11.03 -3.04
N VAL A 114 6.78 -10.18 -3.89
CA VAL A 114 7.78 -10.58 -4.91
C VAL A 114 9.01 -11.26 -4.30
N TYR A 115 9.31 -10.97 -3.04
CA TYR A 115 10.44 -11.55 -2.30
C TYR A 115 10.08 -12.76 -1.44
N ASP A 116 8.82 -13.25 -1.45
CA ASP A 116 8.35 -14.30 -0.55
C ASP A 116 9.24 -15.55 -0.57
N ALA A 117 9.52 -16.07 -1.76
CA ALA A 117 10.34 -17.27 -1.92
C ALA A 117 11.76 -17.08 -1.35
N TYR A 118 12.37 -15.91 -1.57
CA TYR A 118 13.68 -15.58 -1.03
C TYR A 118 13.64 -15.47 0.51
N ILE A 119 12.69 -14.74 1.05
CA ILE A 119 12.54 -14.52 2.49
C ILE A 119 12.35 -15.85 3.21
N ARG A 120 11.38 -16.67 2.78
CA ARG A 120 11.11 -17.98 3.41
C ARG A 120 12.29 -18.93 3.37
N LYS A 121 13.08 -18.90 2.29
CA LYS A 121 14.28 -19.72 2.15
C LYS A 121 15.42 -19.26 3.05
N ASN A 122 15.57 -17.95 3.27
CA ASN A 122 16.79 -17.34 3.80
C ASN A 122 16.65 -16.72 5.21
N ASN A 123 15.43 -16.51 5.74
CA ASN A 123 15.24 -15.80 7.02
C ASN A 123 15.97 -16.45 8.20
N LYS A 124 16.17 -17.78 8.18
CA LYS A 124 16.95 -18.50 9.20
C LYS A 124 18.41 -18.06 9.29
N ARG A 125 18.97 -17.45 8.25
CA ARG A 125 20.32 -16.88 8.25
C ARG A 125 20.48 -15.78 9.31
N LEU A 126 19.40 -15.03 9.60
CA LEU A 126 19.38 -13.98 10.61
C LEU A 126 19.46 -14.52 12.05
N GLU A 127 19.23 -15.82 12.29
CA GLU A 127 19.37 -16.43 13.60
C GLU A 127 20.80 -16.37 14.15
N LYS A 128 21.79 -16.23 13.26
CA LYS A 128 23.20 -16.08 13.63
C LYS A 128 23.49 -14.75 14.34
N ASN A 129 22.64 -13.74 14.16
CA ASN A 129 22.79 -12.43 14.76
C ASN A 129 21.57 -12.10 15.64
N PRO A 130 21.74 -12.02 16.99
CA PRO A 130 20.64 -11.70 17.89
C PRO A 130 20.09 -10.28 17.71
N TYR A 131 20.87 -9.37 17.11
CA TYR A 131 20.51 -7.97 16.92
C TYR A 131 19.84 -7.70 15.55
N ALA A 132 19.69 -8.71 14.71
CA ALA A 132 18.97 -8.60 13.44
C ALA A 132 17.58 -9.20 13.55
N ASP A 133 16.56 -8.48 13.13
CA ASP A 133 15.17 -8.91 13.07
C ASP A 133 14.59 -8.67 11.68
N LEU A 134 13.51 -9.39 11.35
CA LEU A 134 12.80 -9.28 10.08
C LEU A 134 11.31 -9.08 10.35
N LEU A 135 10.70 -8.13 9.67
CA LEU A 135 9.26 -7.94 9.56
C LEU A 135 8.84 -8.15 8.10
N TYR A 136 8.19 -9.26 7.83
CA TYR A 136 7.62 -9.56 6.52
C TYR A 136 6.11 -9.34 6.56
N MET A 137 5.63 -8.45 5.68
CA MET A 137 4.29 -7.91 5.74
C MET A 137 3.35 -8.59 4.74
N GLU A 138 2.04 -8.42 4.96
CA GLU A 138 0.94 -8.84 4.07
C GLU A 138 0.97 -10.33 3.72
N THR A 139 1.25 -11.16 4.73
CA THR A 139 1.19 -12.61 4.59
C THR A 139 0.36 -13.22 5.72
N THR A 140 -0.52 -14.16 5.38
CA THR A 140 -1.30 -14.96 6.34
C THR A 140 -0.51 -16.14 6.91
N THR A 141 0.66 -16.42 6.33
CA THR A 141 1.49 -17.55 6.74
C THR A 141 2.69 -17.07 7.53
N PRO A 142 2.85 -17.46 8.82
CA PRO A 142 4.02 -17.09 9.60
C PRO A 142 5.31 -17.62 8.98
N LEU A 143 6.42 -16.95 9.29
CA LEU A 143 7.75 -17.44 8.91
C LEU A 143 8.20 -18.57 9.85
N GLU A 144 8.80 -19.59 9.31
CA GLU A 144 9.61 -20.52 10.11
C GLU A 144 10.94 -19.87 10.47
N GLY A 145 11.42 -20.01 11.69
CA GLY A 145 12.67 -19.39 12.14
C GLY A 145 12.52 -17.90 12.49
N LYS A 146 13.57 -17.11 12.29
CA LYS A 146 13.59 -15.71 12.72
C LYS A 146 12.75 -14.81 11.83
N GLY A 147 12.00 -13.91 12.45
CA GLY A 147 11.16 -12.91 11.81
C GLY A 147 9.73 -12.93 12.32
N SER A 148 9.09 -11.80 12.19
CA SER A 148 7.69 -11.56 12.48
C SER A 148 6.94 -11.33 11.18
N THR A 149 5.66 -11.64 11.19
CA THR A 149 4.76 -11.40 10.04
C THR A 149 3.48 -10.78 10.52
N PHE A 150 2.84 -10.01 9.66
CA PHE A 150 1.45 -9.65 9.84
C PHE A 150 0.70 -9.64 8.51
N TYR A 151 -0.60 -9.71 8.62
CA TYR A 151 -1.55 -9.57 7.55
C TYR A 151 -2.60 -8.54 7.94
N ILE A 152 -2.95 -7.62 7.06
CA ILE A 152 -4.07 -6.71 7.27
C ILE A 152 -5.26 -7.23 6.49
N ASP A 153 -6.23 -7.80 7.21
CA ASP A 153 -7.49 -8.23 6.63
C ASP A 153 -8.29 -7.00 6.20
N TYR A 154 -8.58 -6.93 4.93
CA TYR A 154 -9.27 -5.78 4.33
C TYR A 154 -10.75 -6.04 4.06
N TYR A 155 -11.20 -7.28 4.28
CA TYR A 155 -12.56 -7.70 3.96
C TYR A 155 -13.62 -6.88 4.69
N GLY A 156 -13.49 -6.70 6.00
CA GLY A 156 -14.49 -5.99 6.81
C GLY A 156 -14.67 -4.53 6.39
N ALA A 157 -13.57 -3.81 6.20
CA ALA A 157 -13.62 -2.43 5.72
C ALA A 157 -14.20 -2.33 4.31
N MET A 158 -13.83 -3.25 3.42
CA MET A 158 -14.38 -3.31 2.06
C MET A 158 -15.87 -3.69 2.07
N TYR A 159 -16.31 -4.56 2.98
CA TYR A 159 -17.74 -4.83 3.17
C TYR A 159 -18.51 -3.55 3.55
N MET A 160 -17.99 -2.76 4.49
CA MET A 160 -18.57 -1.45 4.78
C MET A 160 -18.62 -0.56 3.54
N GLY A 161 -17.52 -0.51 2.79
CA GLY A 161 -17.42 0.26 1.54
C GLY A 161 -18.49 -0.16 0.52
N GLY A 162 -18.71 -1.46 0.35
CA GLY A 162 -19.76 -2.00 -0.52
C GLY A 162 -21.16 -1.55 -0.09
N CYS A 163 -21.47 -1.65 1.22
CA CYS A 163 -22.74 -1.16 1.75
C CYS A 163 -22.91 0.34 1.52
N MET A 164 -21.83 1.13 1.68
CA MET A 164 -21.87 2.57 1.45
C MET A 164 -22.04 2.91 -0.02
N ALA A 165 -21.33 2.26 -0.92
CA ALA A 165 -21.39 2.51 -2.36
C ALA A 165 -22.79 2.32 -2.92
N HIS A 166 -23.55 1.39 -2.38
CA HIS A 166 -24.93 1.13 -2.80
C HIS A 166 -25.82 2.38 -2.79
N TYR A 167 -25.52 3.37 -1.96
CA TYR A 167 -26.31 4.61 -1.83
C TYR A 167 -25.84 5.76 -2.72
N GLY A 168 -24.70 5.64 -3.40
CA GLY A 168 -24.12 6.72 -4.19
C GLY A 168 -23.86 6.39 -5.65
N VAL A 169 -24.17 5.17 -6.07
CA VAL A 169 -23.98 4.74 -7.45
C VAL A 169 -25.28 4.88 -8.24
N GLU A 170 -25.20 5.38 -9.46
CA GLU A 170 -26.38 5.63 -10.28
C GLU A 170 -26.66 4.53 -11.31
N ASP A 171 -25.71 4.24 -12.24
CA ASP A 171 -25.95 3.31 -13.34
C ASP A 171 -25.05 2.06 -13.26
N LEU A 172 -23.73 2.25 -13.22
CA LEU A 172 -22.74 1.17 -13.28
C LEU A 172 -21.70 1.29 -12.15
N LEU A 173 -21.52 0.22 -11.40
CA LEU A 173 -20.46 0.05 -10.43
C LEU A 173 -19.43 -0.94 -10.94
N THR A 174 -18.23 -0.47 -11.24
CA THR A 174 -17.15 -1.30 -11.77
C THR A 174 -16.07 -1.54 -10.72
N VAL A 175 -15.96 -2.78 -10.25
CA VAL A 175 -14.88 -3.21 -9.36
C VAL A 175 -13.70 -3.67 -10.21
N LEU A 176 -12.62 -2.90 -10.18
CA LEU A 176 -11.38 -3.21 -10.88
C LEU A 176 -10.41 -3.90 -9.92
N LEU A 177 -10.05 -5.12 -10.22
CA LEU A 177 -9.14 -5.94 -9.44
C LEU A 177 -7.80 -6.09 -10.17
N ALA A 178 -6.67 -5.94 -9.48
CA ALA A 178 -5.36 -6.09 -10.12
C ALA A 178 -5.24 -7.47 -10.80
N ASN A 179 -5.43 -8.54 -10.06
CA ASN A 179 -5.39 -9.92 -10.55
C ASN A 179 -6.15 -10.86 -9.61
N PRO A 180 -6.49 -12.09 -10.04
CA PRO A 180 -7.22 -13.05 -9.21
C PRO A 180 -6.33 -13.82 -8.22
N TYR A 181 -5.01 -13.67 -8.28
CA TYR A 181 -4.07 -14.49 -7.52
C TYR A 181 -3.64 -13.84 -6.20
N THR A 182 -3.55 -12.52 -6.16
CA THR A 182 -3.16 -11.79 -4.95
C THR A 182 -4.28 -11.88 -3.92
N GLN A 183 -4.01 -12.51 -2.78
CA GLN A 183 -5.00 -12.77 -1.74
C GLN A 183 -5.67 -11.49 -1.24
N THR A 184 -4.90 -10.46 -0.94
CA THR A 184 -5.43 -9.16 -0.44
C THR A 184 -6.37 -8.50 -1.44
N VAL A 185 -6.08 -8.59 -2.74
CA VAL A 185 -6.94 -8.04 -3.82
C VAL A 185 -8.25 -8.82 -3.91
N ARG A 186 -8.16 -10.16 -3.90
CA ARG A 186 -9.34 -11.02 -3.97
C ARG A 186 -10.26 -10.81 -2.78
N GLU A 187 -9.72 -10.85 -1.57
CA GLU A 187 -10.50 -10.68 -0.34
C GLU A 187 -11.12 -9.29 -0.21
N ALA A 188 -10.42 -8.26 -0.65
CA ALA A 188 -10.95 -6.91 -0.73
C ALA A 188 -12.13 -6.84 -1.72
N GLY A 189 -11.99 -7.43 -2.91
CA GLY A 189 -13.07 -7.51 -3.89
C GLY A 189 -14.28 -8.29 -3.37
N GLU A 190 -14.06 -9.44 -2.78
CA GLU A 190 -15.11 -10.28 -2.17
C GLU A 190 -15.85 -9.52 -1.07
N GLY A 191 -15.13 -8.82 -0.19
CA GLY A 191 -15.73 -8.01 0.87
C GLY A 191 -16.62 -6.91 0.30
N PHE A 192 -16.11 -6.16 -0.66
CA PHE A 192 -16.87 -5.08 -1.28
C PHE A 192 -18.15 -5.59 -1.97
N ILE A 193 -18.03 -6.65 -2.78
CA ILE A 193 -19.16 -7.26 -3.49
C ILE A 193 -20.20 -7.80 -2.49
N ALA A 194 -19.76 -8.45 -1.42
CA ALA A 194 -20.66 -8.96 -0.38
C ALA A 194 -21.42 -7.83 0.31
N GLY A 195 -20.74 -6.75 0.70
CA GLY A 195 -21.38 -5.59 1.32
C GLY A 195 -22.35 -4.89 0.39
N TYR A 196 -22.01 -4.75 -0.88
CA TYR A 196 -22.91 -4.21 -1.88
C TYR A 196 -24.18 -5.05 -2.03
N ASN A 197 -24.06 -6.38 -2.11
CA ASN A 197 -25.20 -7.29 -2.27
C ASN A 197 -26.05 -7.42 -1.01
N ASP A 198 -25.45 -7.34 0.19
CA ASP A 198 -26.17 -7.42 1.47
C ASP A 198 -26.91 -6.12 1.82
N SER A 199 -26.61 -5.01 1.14
CA SER A 199 -27.25 -3.73 1.38
C SER A 199 -28.66 -3.70 0.82
N PRO A 200 -29.66 -3.23 1.58
CA PRO A 200 -31.01 -3.12 1.07
C PRO A 200 -31.09 -2.10 -0.06
N HIS A 201 -31.65 -2.50 -1.18
CA HIS A 201 -31.83 -1.62 -2.34
C HIS A 201 -32.61 -0.36 -1.97
N TRP A 202 -32.00 0.79 -2.16
CA TRP A 202 -32.66 2.06 -1.86
C TRP A 202 -33.53 2.56 -3.04
N ASN A 203 -33.27 2.06 -4.25
CA ASN A 203 -33.97 2.50 -5.43
C ASN A 203 -34.30 1.32 -6.37
N ASP A 204 -35.47 0.71 -6.18
CA ASP A 204 -35.97 -0.36 -7.03
C ASP A 204 -36.25 0.10 -8.49
N ARG A 205 -36.19 1.42 -8.76
CA ARG A 205 -36.51 1.98 -10.09
C ARG A 205 -35.34 1.92 -11.09
N PHE A 206 -34.10 1.90 -10.58
CA PHE A 206 -32.91 1.87 -11.40
C PHE A 206 -31.92 0.87 -10.79
N PRO A 207 -31.95 -0.40 -11.26
CA PRO A 207 -30.99 -1.40 -10.78
C PRO A 207 -29.60 -0.99 -11.24
N VAL A 208 -28.74 -0.62 -10.29
CA VAL A 208 -27.32 -0.43 -10.55
C VAL A 208 -26.73 -1.79 -10.90
N GLN A 209 -25.99 -1.85 -11.99
CA GLN A 209 -25.28 -3.08 -12.35
C GLN A 209 -23.87 -3.10 -11.77
N LEU A 210 -23.51 -4.25 -11.24
CA LEU A 210 -22.17 -4.53 -10.72
C LEU A 210 -21.36 -5.25 -11.81
N HIS A 211 -20.27 -4.64 -12.25
CA HIS A 211 -19.30 -5.23 -13.15
C HIS A 211 -17.98 -5.50 -12.43
N VAL A 212 -17.44 -6.70 -12.54
CA VAL A 212 -16.16 -7.08 -11.94
C VAL A 212 -15.14 -7.38 -13.02
N ARG A 213 -13.99 -6.70 -12.98
CA ARG A 213 -12.97 -6.82 -14.01
C ARG A 213 -11.59 -7.00 -13.40
N TYR A 214 -10.86 -8.00 -13.88
CA TYR A 214 -9.43 -8.16 -13.59
C TYR A 214 -8.60 -7.42 -14.63
N LEU A 215 -7.53 -6.74 -14.17
CA LEU A 215 -6.63 -5.98 -15.05
C LEU A 215 -5.53 -6.86 -15.64
N SER A 216 -5.22 -7.98 -14.99
CA SER A 216 -4.19 -8.92 -15.43
C SER A 216 -4.52 -10.34 -15.00
N ASP A 217 -4.09 -11.31 -15.81
CA ASP A 217 -4.10 -12.74 -15.50
C ASP A 217 -2.76 -13.23 -14.93
N GLU A 218 -1.81 -12.33 -14.68
CA GLU A 218 -0.52 -12.66 -14.11
C GLU A 218 -0.51 -12.48 -12.58
N PRO A 219 0.14 -13.37 -11.82
CA PRO A 219 0.10 -13.37 -10.34
C PRO A 219 0.55 -12.08 -9.66
N VAL A 220 1.42 -11.30 -10.30
CA VAL A 220 1.91 -10.01 -9.80
C VAL A 220 1.54 -8.85 -10.72
N GLY A 221 0.66 -9.08 -11.70
CA GLY A 221 0.20 -8.10 -12.67
C GLY A 221 -0.92 -7.20 -12.16
N GLY A 222 -1.25 -6.18 -12.95
CA GLY A 222 -2.41 -5.31 -12.73
C GLY A 222 -2.22 -4.18 -11.71
N PHE A 223 -1.04 -4.06 -11.07
CA PHE A 223 -0.75 -2.99 -10.12
C PHE A 223 -0.21 -1.71 -10.76
N THR A 224 0.08 -1.75 -12.05
CA THR A 224 0.48 -0.60 -12.87
C THR A 224 -0.32 -0.59 -14.16
N MET A 225 -0.60 0.59 -14.70
CA MET A 225 -1.39 0.75 -15.92
C MET A 225 -0.97 2.00 -16.68
N ALA A 226 -0.88 1.91 -18.01
CA ALA A 226 -0.72 3.07 -18.87
C ALA A 226 -2.01 3.88 -18.97
N ASP A 227 -1.91 5.21 -19.07
CA ASP A 227 -3.06 6.10 -19.17
C ASP A 227 -3.97 5.78 -20.37
N THR A 228 -3.36 5.34 -21.49
CA THR A 228 -4.12 4.90 -22.67
C THR A 228 -4.98 3.67 -22.41
N THR A 229 -4.49 2.74 -21.59
CA THR A 229 -5.26 1.56 -21.17
C THR A 229 -6.39 1.96 -20.21
N ALA A 230 -6.11 2.83 -19.26
CA ALA A 230 -7.12 3.35 -18.34
C ALA A 230 -8.23 4.09 -19.08
N MET A 231 -7.87 4.94 -20.07
CA MET A 231 -8.84 5.65 -20.90
C MET A 231 -9.70 4.67 -21.71
N ARG A 232 -9.13 3.62 -22.27
CA ARG A 232 -9.88 2.58 -22.98
C ARG A 232 -10.86 1.87 -22.05
N ILE A 233 -10.43 1.48 -20.84
CA ILE A 233 -11.31 0.87 -19.84
C ILE A 233 -12.45 1.82 -19.48
N TYR A 234 -12.14 3.09 -19.23
CA TYR A 234 -13.16 4.10 -18.93
C TYR A 234 -14.21 4.20 -20.04
N GLN A 235 -13.79 4.27 -21.30
CA GLN A 235 -14.71 4.34 -22.44
C GLN A 235 -15.55 3.06 -22.61
N GLU A 236 -14.96 1.89 -22.43
CA GLU A 236 -15.66 0.60 -22.44
C GLU A 236 -16.78 0.57 -21.38
N GLU A 237 -16.52 1.06 -20.16
CA GLU A 237 -17.52 1.10 -19.09
C GLU A 237 -18.60 2.16 -19.35
N LYS A 238 -18.25 3.31 -19.92
CA LYS A 238 -19.23 4.34 -20.32
C LYS A 238 -20.28 3.79 -21.30
N HIS A 239 -19.88 2.89 -22.18
CA HIS A 239 -20.74 2.30 -23.21
C HIS A 239 -21.15 0.85 -22.88
N TYR A 240 -21.02 0.41 -21.62
CA TYR A 240 -21.25 -0.99 -21.24
C TYR A 240 -22.63 -1.54 -21.61
N PHE A 241 -23.69 -0.72 -21.53
CA PHE A 241 -25.05 -1.14 -21.84
C PHE A 241 -25.49 -0.77 -23.25
N SER A 242 -24.93 0.27 -23.84
CA SER A 242 -25.36 0.82 -25.13
C SER A 242 -24.29 1.73 -25.72
N GLU A 243 -24.06 1.62 -27.01
CA GLU A 243 -23.21 2.57 -27.75
C GLU A 243 -23.83 3.97 -27.88
N GLU A 244 -25.17 4.10 -27.69
CA GLU A 244 -25.89 5.34 -27.88
C GLU A 244 -26.10 6.15 -26.58
N LYS A 245 -25.92 5.52 -25.43
CA LYS A 245 -26.12 6.17 -24.11
C LYS A 245 -24.95 5.91 -23.18
N ASP A 246 -24.35 6.98 -22.69
CA ASP A 246 -23.32 6.94 -21.65
C ASP A 246 -23.91 6.54 -20.29
N ASN A 247 -23.21 5.66 -19.58
CA ASN A 247 -23.50 5.34 -18.20
C ASN A 247 -22.79 6.32 -17.25
N ASN A 248 -23.39 6.58 -16.10
CA ASN A 248 -22.64 7.12 -14.97
C ASN A 248 -21.86 5.97 -14.30
N VAL A 249 -20.55 6.08 -14.28
CA VAL A 249 -19.66 4.99 -13.83
C VAL A 249 -19.05 5.32 -12.49
N THR A 250 -19.15 4.38 -11.55
CA THR A 250 -18.41 4.43 -10.30
C THR A 250 -17.34 3.34 -10.29
N PHE A 251 -16.08 3.72 -10.19
CA PHE A 251 -14.97 2.77 -10.09
C PHE A 251 -14.59 2.45 -8.65
N VAL A 252 -14.29 1.17 -8.39
CA VAL A 252 -13.68 0.68 -7.16
C VAL A 252 -12.35 0.03 -7.52
N PRO A 253 -11.26 0.81 -7.57
CA PRO A 253 -9.99 0.36 -8.16
C PRO A 253 -9.09 -0.32 -7.12
N ILE A 254 -9.31 -1.61 -6.86
CA ILE A 254 -8.49 -2.46 -5.99
C ILE A 254 -7.26 -2.96 -6.76
N CYS A 255 -6.42 -2.02 -7.17
CA CYS A 255 -5.33 -2.31 -8.11
C CYS A 255 -4.05 -1.47 -7.85
N GLY A 256 -3.84 -1.05 -6.61
CA GLY A 256 -2.63 -0.31 -6.21
C GLY A 256 -2.37 0.91 -7.10
N GLY A 257 -1.14 1.12 -7.53
CA GLY A 257 -0.75 2.28 -8.35
C GLY A 257 -1.50 2.43 -9.68
N ALA A 258 -2.09 1.36 -10.23
CA ALA A 258 -2.91 1.43 -11.45
C ALA A 258 -4.16 2.31 -11.29
N MET A 259 -4.67 2.48 -10.06
CA MET A 259 -5.83 3.34 -9.77
C MET A 259 -5.62 4.78 -10.21
N HIS A 260 -4.39 5.31 -10.14
CA HIS A 260 -4.10 6.70 -10.54
C HIS A 260 -4.31 6.95 -12.02
N ALA A 261 -4.10 5.94 -12.86
CA ALA A 261 -4.41 6.06 -14.29
C ALA A 261 -5.93 6.14 -14.50
N ILE A 262 -6.73 5.39 -13.73
CA ILE A 262 -8.20 5.48 -13.75
C ILE A 262 -8.65 6.87 -13.27
N PHE A 263 -8.06 7.40 -12.19
CA PHE A 263 -8.40 8.75 -11.70
C PHE A 263 -8.08 9.83 -12.72
N ARG A 264 -6.94 9.72 -13.43
CA ARG A 264 -6.62 10.64 -14.53
C ARG A 264 -7.60 10.52 -15.70
N ALA A 265 -8.01 9.31 -16.05
CA ALA A 265 -9.01 9.10 -17.10
C ALA A 265 -10.36 9.72 -16.72
N LEU A 266 -10.83 9.54 -15.48
CA LEU A 266 -12.02 10.18 -14.95
C LEU A 266 -11.88 11.72 -14.98
N HIS A 267 -10.80 12.26 -14.42
CA HIS A 267 -10.60 13.71 -14.33
C HIS A 267 -10.52 14.39 -15.69
N THR A 268 -9.89 13.76 -16.69
CA THR A 268 -9.79 14.30 -18.04
C THR A 268 -11.16 14.44 -18.69
N ASN A 269 -12.12 13.60 -18.30
CA ASN A 269 -13.46 13.55 -18.89
C ASN A 269 -14.54 14.17 -17.99
N SER A 270 -14.25 14.45 -16.71
CA SER A 270 -15.22 15.00 -15.74
C SER A 270 -15.79 16.37 -16.11
N LEU A 271 -15.12 17.13 -16.98
CA LEU A 271 -15.66 18.37 -17.57
C LEU A 271 -16.87 18.14 -18.48
N LEU A 272 -17.12 16.89 -18.88
CA LEU A 272 -18.21 16.49 -19.77
C LEU A 272 -19.30 15.69 -19.05
N TYR A 273 -18.96 15.03 -17.89
CA TYR A 273 -19.85 14.09 -17.20
C TYR A 273 -19.74 14.29 -15.70
N ASP A 274 -20.69 15.01 -15.10
CA ASP A 274 -20.68 15.45 -13.69
C ASP A 274 -20.89 14.34 -12.65
N TYR A 275 -21.16 13.09 -13.07
CA TYR A 275 -21.60 12.01 -12.16
C TYR A 275 -20.67 10.79 -12.11
N ASP A 276 -19.56 10.81 -12.88
CA ASP A 276 -18.58 9.74 -12.79
C ASP A 276 -17.70 9.90 -11.55
N CYS A 277 -17.59 8.83 -10.76
CA CYS A 277 -16.89 8.87 -9.50
C CYS A 277 -16.10 7.60 -9.21
N TYR A 278 -15.40 7.61 -8.07
CA TYR A 278 -14.66 6.44 -7.61
C TYR A 278 -14.66 6.35 -6.07
N VAL A 279 -14.38 5.14 -5.60
CA VAL A 279 -14.07 4.84 -4.20
C VAL A 279 -12.56 4.85 -4.03
N GLY A 280 -12.03 5.64 -3.11
CA GLY A 280 -10.61 5.63 -2.77
C GLY A 280 -10.23 4.33 -2.06
N ILE A 281 -9.02 3.82 -2.33
CA ILE A 281 -8.52 2.55 -1.77
C ILE A 281 -7.17 2.79 -1.09
N ASP A 282 -6.93 2.08 0.02
CA ASP A 282 -5.76 2.10 0.89
C ASP A 282 -5.53 3.41 1.65
N GLY A 283 -5.53 4.54 0.99
CA GLY A 283 -5.36 5.86 1.59
C GLY A 283 -6.59 6.75 1.45
N ASP A 284 -6.59 7.91 2.13
CA ASP A 284 -7.61 8.94 1.89
C ASP A 284 -7.36 9.62 0.54
N MET A 285 -8.13 9.23 -0.46
CA MET A 285 -8.06 9.74 -1.83
C MET A 285 -9.03 10.90 -2.07
N CYS A 286 -9.87 11.25 -1.10
CA CYS A 286 -10.85 12.31 -1.26
C CYS A 286 -10.27 13.72 -1.06
N TYR A 287 -8.99 13.83 -0.69
CA TYR A 287 -8.36 15.12 -0.39
C TYR A 287 -8.16 15.98 -1.63
N ASP A 288 -7.88 15.35 -2.76
CA ASP A 288 -7.46 16.02 -3.98
C ASP A 288 -8.48 15.95 -5.12
N ASN A 289 -9.63 15.28 -4.93
CA ASN A 289 -10.54 15.06 -6.03
C ASN A 289 -12.02 14.99 -5.60
N GLU A 290 -12.80 15.84 -6.23
CA GLU A 290 -14.26 15.97 -6.00
C GLU A 290 -15.04 14.73 -6.48
N SER A 291 -14.47 13.93 -7.39
CA SER A 291 -15.08 12.68 -7.87
C SER A 291 -14.90 11.50 -6.90
N CYS A 292 -14.18 11.65 -5.79
CA CYS A 292 -14.07 10.62 -4.76
C CYS A 292 -15.32 10.59 -3.87
N LEU A 293 -16.05 9.49 -3.87
CA LEU A 293 -17.22 9.32 -3.01
C LEU A 293 -16.84 9.22 -1.53
N PHE A 294 -15.95 8.31 -1.23
CA PHE A 294 -15.34 8.04 0.08
C PHE A 294 -14.10 7.18 -0.14
N SER A 295 -13.32 6.95 0.92
CA SER A 295 -12.17 6.05 0.85
C SER A 295 -12.33 4.89 1.83
N VAL A 296 -11.97 3.68 1.39
CA VAL A 296 -11.72 2.53 2.25
C VAL A 296 -10.22 2.47 2.49
N VAL A 297 -9.80 2.49 3.75
CA VAL A 297 -8.40 2.73 4.10
C VAL A 297 -7.77 1.57 4.86
N LYS A 298 -6.47 1.36 4.63
CA LYS A 298 -5.55 0.63 5.49
C LYS A 298 -4.70 1.63 6.26
N HIS A 299 -4.73 1.58 7.57
CA HIS A 299 -3.89 2.42 8.44
C HIS A 299 -2.50 1.81 8.61
N ILE A 300 -1.88 1.41 7.50
CA ILE A 300 -0.56 0.75 7.49
C ILE A 300 0.53 1.65 8.06
N ASP A 301 0.41 2.95 7.92
CA ASP A 301 1.28 3.94 8.53
C ASP A 301 1.30 3.82 10.06
N LYS A 302 0.13 3.68 10.69
CA LYS A 302 0.01 3.47 12.14
C LYS A 302 0.54 2.10 12.55
N VAL A 303 0.18 1.04 11.80
CA VAL A 303 0.69 -0.32 12.04
C VAL A 303 2.21 -0.35 12.00
N MET A 304 2.85 0.37 11.08
CA MET A 304 4.31 0.47 11.02
C MET A 304 4.90 1.14 12.26
N VAL A 305 4.31 2.23 12.75
CA VAL A 305 4.75 2.89 13.99
C VAL A 305 4.67 1.92 15.16
N ASP A 306 3.55 1.21 15.28
CA ASP A 306 3.32 0.27 16.38
C ASP A 306 4.30 -0.91 16.35
N TYR A 307 4.53 -1.53 15.17
CA TYR A 307 5.45 -2.66 15.02
C TYR A 307 6.90 -2.26 15.28
N ILE A 308 7.35 -1.09 14.86
CA ILE A 308 8.69 -0.57 15.20
C ILE A 308 8.80 -0.33 16.71
N GLY A 309 7.74 0.19 17.34
CA GLY A 309 7.68 0.33 18.81
C GLY A 309 7.72 -1.01 19.54
N LEU A 310 7.00 -2.02 19.06
CA LEU A 310 7.04 -3.39 19.61
C LEU A 310 8.41 -4.04 19.41
N TRP A 311 9.04 -3.83 18.25
CA TRP A 311 10.40 -4.29 18.01
C TRP A 311 11.40 -3.71 19.00
N LEU A 312 11.35 -2.42 19.26
CA LEU A 312 12.24 -1.77 20.24
C LEU A 312 12.05 -2.31 21.65
N LYS A 313 10.83 -2.76 22.00
CA LYS A 313 10.48 -3.38 23.28
C LYS A 313 10.71 -4.91 23.31
N GLU A 314 11.22 -5.50 22.23
CA GLU A 314 11.40 -6.96 22.08
C GLU A 314 10.10 -7.76 22.26
N SER A 315 8.97 -7.16 21.88
CA SER A 315 7.62 -7.72 22.05
C SER A 315 6.85 -7.89 20.75
N MET A 316 7.57 -7.88 19.62
CA MET A 316 6.97 -8.09 18.30
C MET A 316 6.32 -9.49 18.24
N PRO A 317 5.03 -9.63 17.90
CA PRO A 317 4.38 -10.92 17.79
C PRO A 317 4.97 -11.72 16.63
N LYS A 318 4.99 -13.05 16.76
CA LYS A 318 5.49 -13.93 15.70
C LYS A 318 4.68 -13.82 14.43
N HIS A 319 3.36 -13.75 14.57
CA HIS A 319 2.39 -13.53 13.52
C HIS A 319 1.14 -12.88 14.10
N GLN A 320 0.52 -11.98 13.33
CA GLN A 320 -0.74 -11.36 13.70
C GLN A 320 -1.57 -11.04 12.45
N THR A 321 -2.86 -11.31 12.52
CA THR A 321 -3.85 -10.75 11.58
C THR A 321 -4.49 -9.55 12.24
N LEU A 322 -4.49 -8.44 11.56
CA LEU A 322 -5.09 -7.16 11.95
C LEU A 322 -6.24 -6.85 11.01
N GLY A 323 -7.29 -6.26 11.51
CA GLY A 323 -8.44 -5.96 10.67
C GLY A 323 -9.23 -4.73 11.13
N LEU A 324 -10.50 -4.74 10.81
CA LEU A 324 -11.42 -3.66 11.16
C LEU A 324 -11.60 -3.53 12.67
N ALA A 325 -11.59 -4.65 13.40
CA ALA A 325 -11.71 -4.66 14.88
C ALA A 325 -10.52 -3.97 15.56
N ASP A 326 -9.32 -4.14 15.02
CA ASP A 326 -8.06 -3.57 15.53
C ASP A 326 -7.86 -2.11 15.13
N GLY A 327 -8.72 -1.59 14.25
CA GLY A 327 -8.57 -0.27 13.66
C GLY A 327 -7.43 -0.16 12.64
N ALA A 328 -6.93 -1.30 12.16
CA ALA A 328 -5.95 -1.35 11.08
C ALA A 328 -6.55 -1.03 9.71
N THR A 329 -7.89 -1.13 9.60
CA THR A 329 -8.66 -0.75 8.42
C THR A 329 -9.87 0.09 8.82
N GLY A 330 -10.49 0.76 7.85
CA GLY A 330 -11.68 1.58 8.09
C GLY A 330 -12.17 2.30 6.85
N THR A 331 -13.12 3.21 7.05
CA THR A 331 -13.60 4.13 6.02
C THR A 331 -13.34 5.56 6.45
N ILE A 332 -12.98 6.41 5.50
CA ILE A 332 -12.76 7.85 5.71
C ILE A 332 -13.76 8.62 4.87
N ARG A 333 -14.21 9.75 5.44
CA ARG A 333 -15.25 10.58 4.87
C ARG A 333 -16.50 9.78 4.55
N GLU A 334 -17.14 9.40 5.61
CA GLU A 334 -18.50 8.91 5.67
C GLU A 334 -19.48 9.92 5.10
N GLY A 335 -19.09 10.68 4.10
CA GLY A 335 -19.83 11.78 3.56
C GLY A 335 -19.49 12.03 2.12
N TYR A 336 -20.39 11.62 1.27
CA TYR A 336 -20.48 12.07 -0.10
C TYR A 336 -20.41 13.59 -0.17
N GLN A 337 -19.30 14.16 -0.57
CA GLN A 337 -19.28 15.58 -0.89
C GLN A 337 -20.00 15.88 -2.21
N TYR A 338 -20.27 14.87 -3.04
CA TYR A 338 -20.72 15.08 -4.42
C TYR A 338 -22.01 14.40 -4.87
N ALA A 339 -22.33 13.22 -4.42
CA ALA A 339 -23.65 12.68 -4.77
C ALA A 339 -24.72 13.60 -4.15
N GLY A 340 -25.08 14.64 -4.88
CA GLY A 340 -25.83 15.80 -4.46
C GLY A 340 -26.36 15.68 -3.05
N ALA A 341 -26.22 16.63 -2.21
CA ALA A 341 -26.39 16.64 -0.74
C ALA A 341 -27.48 15.68 -0.19
N ASN A 342 -28.30 15.13 -1.03
CA ASN A 342 -29.40 14.23 -0.76
C ASN A 342 -28.96 12.77 -0.51
N GLY A 343 -27.95 12.23 -1.19
CA GLY A 343 -27.56 10.82 -1.05
C GLY A 343 -26.91 10.54 0.31
N TYR A 344 -26.02 11.42 0.77
CA TYR A 344 -25.36 11.27 2.06
C TYR A 344 -26.28 11.51 3.25
N GLU A 345 -27.11 12.53 3.19
CA GLU A 345 -28.13 12.76 4.22
C GLU A 345 -29.14 11.61 4.28
N TYR A 346 -29.41 10.97 3.15
CA TYR A 346 -30.22 9.78 3.08
C TYR A 346 -29.53 8.57 3.71
N PHE A 347 -28.25 8.36 3.40
CA PHE A 347 -27.41 7.30 3.98
C PHE A 347 -27.32 7.47 5.51
N LYS A 348 -26.91 8.65 6.00
CA LYS A 348 -26.86 8.95 7.45
C LYS A 348 -28.15 8.69 8.19
N LYS A 349 -29.28 8.93 7.57
CA LYS A 349 -30.59 8.71 8.19
C LYS A 349 -31.00 7.24 8.26
N ARG A 350 -30.37 6.36 7.46
CA ARG A 350 -30.80 4.96 7.32
C ARG A 350 -29.74 3.96 7.73
N VAL A 351 -28.49 4.32 7.76
CA VAL A 351 -27.39 3.45 8.12
C VAL A 351 -26.73 3.99 9.38
N ASP A 352 -26.83 3.22 10.43
CA ASP A 352 -26.02 3.40 11.63
C ASP A 352 -24.65 2.80 11.37
N LEU A 353 -23.64 3.66 11.19
CA LEU A 353 -22.27 3.25 10.87
C LEU A 353 -21.62 2.39 11.95
N ASP A 354 -21.95 2.62 13.22
CA ASP A 354 -21.44 1.80 14.32
C ASP A 354 -22.02 0.38 14.22
N SER A 355 -23.32 0.27 13.96
CA SER A 355 -23.99 -1.01 13.73
C SER A 355 -23.44 -1.71 12.47
N LEU A 356 -23.25 -0.98 11.38
CA LEU A 356 -22.64 -1.51 10.17
C LEU A 356 -21.22 -2.02 10.42
N ARG A 357 -20.41 -1.26 11.17
CA ARG A 357 -19.07 -1.67 11.56
C ARG A 357 -19.08 -2.98 12.35
N GLN A 358 -19.99 -3.15 13.29
CA GLN A 358 -20.13 -4.40 14.05
C GLN A 358 -20.54 -5.58 13.15
N VAL A 359 -21.40 -5.35 12.15
CA VAL A 359 -21.74 -6.37 11.16
C VAL A 359 -20.51 -6.74 10.34
N ALA A 360 -19.77 -5.75 9.85
CA ALA A 360 -18.57 -5.96 9.05
C ALA A 360 -17.47 -6.73 9.80
N ILE A 361 -17.25 -6.41 11.07
CA ILE A 361 -16.30 -7.15 11.94
C ILE A 361 -16.73 -8.61 12.07
N ARG A 362 -18.01 -8.89 12.30
CA ARG A 362 -18.48 -10.29 12.35
C ARG A 362 -18.27 -11.01 11.03
N LYS A 363 -18.61 -10.38 9.90
CA LYS A 363 -18.40 -10.95 8.56
C LYS A 363 -16.92 -11.24 8.26
N GLU A 364 -16.00 -10.38 8.72
CA GLU A 364 -14.56 -10.57 8.61
C GLU A 364 -14.10 -11.82 9.39
N VAL A 365 -14.55 -11.98 10.62
CA VAL A 365 -14.20 -13.13 11.49
C VAL A 365 -14.81 -14.44 10.98
N GLU A 366 -16.09 -14.46 10.61
CA GLU A 366 -16.81 -15.66 10.14
C GLU A 366 -16.15 -16.35 8.92
N ARG A 367 -15.32 -15.64 8.17
CA ARG A 367 -14.57 -16.21 7.04
C ARG A 367 -13.52 -17.21 7.47
N TYR A 368 -12.94 -17.04 8.65
CA TYR A 368 -11.90 -17.92 9.19
C TYR A 368 -12.47 -19.13 9.93
N GLU A 369 -13.79 -19.15 10.17
CA GLU A 369 -14.48 -20.26 10.85
C GLU A 369 -15.03 -21.31 9.87
N LYS A 370 -14.98 -21.02 8.55
CA LYS A 370 -15.41 -21.94 7.48
C LYS A 370 -14.25 -22.74 6.91
#